data_39ac23fdb5373be8d32b22e17cafacc3
#
_entry.id   39ac23fdb5373be8d32b22e17cafacc3
#
_cell.length_a   1.000
_cell.length_b   1.000
_cell.length_c   1.000
_cell.angle_alpha   90.00
_cell.angle_beta   90.00
_cell.angle_gamma   90.00
#
_symmetry.space_group_name_H-M   'P 1'
#
loop_
_entity.id
_entity.type
_entity.pdbx_description
1 polymer ?
#
loop_
_entity_poly.entity_id
_entity_poly.type
_entity_poly.pdbx_seq_one_letter_code
_entity_poly.pdbx_strand_id
1 'polypeptide(L)'
;MNWFYVLIASMLVAMLFISGRYFKGSGESSVGIAQTAEYKVKIEKAALVKAIHIVPGMEVKAGELLVELTSEELEIDITKLRNQITIRKSERAEKAKLVNAEISYIKAQVGIDLEELDAKILEMESEMKMNEGITKEFSIEASADASSPMAVRIRSLQQQKQKHIEALNIKIEDVKQESTTELQLLENQINLWESELKLLETQKSNLNKYATASGVVKNVYVKAGEQVESFSSLLEINPLHPTTVVAYLIGKKSTQFNIGKIVSVSSYDQLRNSVQGEIIGYGSVSKLPEIVQKSTANQAFGQQVFIEIPAENTFSNEEKVLIR
;
A
#
# COMPACT_ATOMS: atom_id res chain seq x y z
N MET A 1 70.13 -0.82 -55.69
CA MET A 1 68.91 -1.23 -55.00
C MET A 1 67.81 -0.36 -55.57
N ASN A 2 66.91 -0.94 -56.40
CA ASN A 2 65.92 -0.14 -57.17
C ASN A 2 64.86 0.46 -56.24
N TRP A 3 64.80 1.78 -56.12
CA TRP A 3 63.86 2.52 -55.32
C TRP A 3 62.39 2.12 -55.60
N PHE A 4 62.09 1.62 -56.76
CA PHE A 4 60.81 1.09 -57.15
C PHE A 4 60.29 -0.06 -56.24
N TYR A 5 61.16 -0.98 -55.81
CA TYR A 5 60.80 -2.05 -54.88
C TYR A 5 60.58 -1.55 -53.47
N VAL A 6 61.22 -0.49 -53.03
CA VAL A 6 61.05 0.15 -51.76
C VAL A 6 59.63 0.83 -51.70
N LEU A 7 59.25 1.43 -52.83
CA LEU A 7 57.96 2.11 -52.95
C LEU A 7 56.77 1.08 -52.94
N ILE A 8 56.94 -0.04 -53.64
CA ILE A 8 55.98 -1.12 -53.65
C ILE A 8 55.85 -1.73 -52.24
N ALA A 9 56.94 -1.98 -51.54
CA ALA A 9 56.92 -2.54 -50.19
C ALA A 9 56.29 -1.58 -49.19
N SER A 10 56.55 -0.27 -49.29
CA SER A 10 55.90 0.73 -48.43
C SER A 10 54.38 0.83 -48.67
N MET A 11 53.95 0.73 -49.94
CA MET A 11 52.57 0.74 -50.34
C MET A 11 51.83 -0.53 -49.83
N LEU A 12 52.50 -1.69 -49.88
CA LEU A 12 51.97 -2.95 -49.36
C LEU A 12 51.82 -2.91 -47.84
N VAL A 13 52.80 -2.37 -47.12
CA VAL A 13 52.74 -2.19 -45.66
C VAL A 13 51.63 -1.20 -45.28
N ALA A 14 51.50 -0.08 -46.02
CA ALA A 14 50.44 0.88 -45.81
C ALA A 14 49.04 0.25 -46.04
N MET A 15 48.93 -0.54 -47.12
CA MET A 15 47.65 -1.26 -47.41
C MET A 15 47.31 -2.32 -46.34
N LEU A 16 48.33 -3.05 -45.85
CA LEU A 16 48.14 -3.98 -44.73
C LEU A 16 47.75 -3.27 -43.43
N PHE A 17 48.36 -2.10 -43.18
CA PHE A 17 48.06 -1.31 -41.99
C PHE A 17 46.63 -0.73 -42.04
N ILE A 18 46.23 -0.18 -43.18
CA ILE A 18 44.89 0.34 -43.45
C ILE A 18 43.88 -0.81 -43.39
N SER A 19 44.15 -1.93 -44.05
CA SER A 19 43.31 -3.12 -44.01
C SER A 19 43.15 -3.66 -42.57
N GLY A 20 44.27 -3.78 -41.83
CA GLY A 20 44.27 -4.24 -40.44
C GLY A 20 43.48 -3.29 -39.52
N ARG A 21 43.47 -1.99 -39.80
CA ARG A 21 42.70 -1.01 -39.01
C ARG A 21 41.23 -1.02 -39.39
N TYR A 22 40.89 -1.23 -40.67
CA TYR A 22 39.50 -1.38 -41.12
C TYR A 22 38.89 -2.72 -40.69
N PHE A 23 39.64 -3.83 -40.72
CA PHE A 23 39.17 -5.14 -40.25
C PHE A 23 39.17 -5.30 -38.73
N LYS A 24 39.98 -4.58 -37.97
CA LYS A 24 39.90 -4.52 -36.52
C LYS A 24 38.65 -3.75 -36.01
N GLY A 25 37.98 -2.99 -36.87
CA GLY A 25 36.76 -2.25 -36.56
C GLY A 25 35.45 -3.05 -36.68
N SER A 26 35.51 -4.30 -37.19
CA SER A 26 34.36 -5.20 -37.09
C SER A 26 34.28 -5.75 -35.66
N GLY A 27 33.89 -4.89 -34.71
CA GLY A 27 33.60 -5.30 -33.35
C GLY A 27 32.67 -6.53 -33.38
N GLU A 28 32.96 -7.49 -32.52
CA GLU A 28 32.21 -8.73 -32.42
C GLU A 28 30.75 -8.42 -32.16
N SER A 29 29.95 -8.34 -33.23
CA SER A 29 28.52 -8.13 -33.13
C SER A 29 27.82 -9.46 -32.90
N SER A 30 27.01 -9.53 -31.89
CA SER A 30 26.06 -10.63 -31.66
C SER A 30 24.71 -10.25 -32.21
N VAL A 31 23.95 -11.23 -32.66
CA VAL A 31 22.61 -11.03 -33.19
C VAL A 31 21.59 -11.44 -32.12
N GLY A 32 20.58 -10.67 -31.99
CA GLY A 32 19.48 -10.94 -31.09
C GLY A 32 18.11 -10.64 -31.72
N ILE A 33 17.09 -10.87 -30.94
CA ILE A 33 15.69 -10.55 -31.27
C ILE A 33 15.14 -9.68 -30.17
N ALA A 34 14.56 -8.56 -30.54
CA ALA A 34 13.81 -7.72 -29.64
C ALA A 34 12.47 -8.40 -29.29
N GLN A 35 12.22 -8.63 -28.02
CA GLN A 35 11.03 -9.34 -27.56
C GLN A 35 10.24 -8.47 -26.60
N THR A 36 8.93 -8.51 -26.79
CA THR A 36 7.98 -7.90 -25.89
C THR A 36 7.50 -8.93 -24.88
N ALA A 37 7.58 -8.61 -23.61
CA ALA A 37 6.94 -9.43 -22.59
C ALA A 37 5.42 -9.25 -22.69
N GLU A 38 4.73 -10.24 -23.27
CA GLU A 38 3.26 -10.27 -23.25
C GLU A 38 2.78 -10.27 -21.81
N TYR A 39 1.85 -9.39 -21.47
CA TYR A 39 1.31 -9.45 -20.15
C TYR A 39 -0.17 -9.82 -20.16
N LYS A 40 -0.51 -10.77 -19.28
CA LYS A 40 -1.87 -11.28 -19.12
C LYS A 40 -2.52 -10.58 -17.94
N VAL A 41 -3.62 -9.90 -18.20
CA VAL A 41 -4.46 -9.36 -17.14
C VAL A 41 -5.29 -10.49 -16.58
N LYS A 42 -5.09 -10.79 -15.30
CA LYS A 42 -5.80 -11.85 -14.58
C LYS A 42 -6.69 -11.27 -13.51
N ILE A 43 -7.71 -12.03 -13.15
CA ILE A 43 -8.56 -11.74 -12.01
C ILE A 43 -8.05 -12.51 -10.78
N GLU A 44 -8.10 -11.88 -9.60
CA GLU A 44 -7.64 -12.51 -8.35
C GLU A 44 -8.76 -13.27 -7.63
N LYS A 45 -10.00 -12.79 -7.75
CA LYS A 45 -11.19 -13.38 -7.14
C LYS A 45 -12.27 -13.60 -8.20
N ALA A 46 -13.15 -14.57 -7.97
CA ALA A 46 -14.29 -14.79 -8.84
C ALA A 46 -15.18 -13.55 -8.92
N ALA A 47 -15.60 -13.17 -10.13
CA ALA A 47 -16.43 -12.00 -10.37
C ALA A 47 -17.25 -12.15 -11.65
N LEU A 48 -18.29 -11.33 -11.79
CA LEU A 48 -19.11 -11.21 -12.98
C LEU A 48 -18.56 -10.07 -13.84
N VAL A 49 -18.35 -10.31 -15.12
CA VAL A 49 -17.96 -9.30 -16.10
C VAL A 49 -19.14 -8.38 -16.39
N LYS A 50 -19.09 -7.14 -15.92
CA LYS A 50 -20.14 -6.14 -16.15
C LYS A 50 -20.05 -5.52 -17.52
N ALA A 51 -18.85 -5.06 -17.90
CA ALA A 51 -18.60 -4.44 -19.20
C ALA A 51 -17.16 -4.66 -19.66
N ILE A 52 -16.94 -4.66 -20.98
CA ILE A 52 -15.63 -4.74 -21.61
C ILE A 52 -15.52 -3.53 -22.54
N HIS A 53 -14.48 -2.71 -22.35
CA HIS A 53 -14.27 -1.47 -23.08
C HIS A 53 -13.29 -1.61 -24.24
N ILE A 54 -12.76 -2.80 -24.47
CA ILE A 54 -11.70 -3.09 -25.43
C ILE A 54 -12.10 -4.19 -26.39
N VAL A 55 -11.44 -4.19 -27.55
CA VAL A 55 -11.55 -5.26 -28.55
C VAL A 55 -10.13 -5.68 -29.00
N PRO A 56 -9.95 -6.92 -29.48
CA PRO A 56 -8.67 -7.34 -30.06
C PRO A 56 -8.21 -6.39 -31.17
N GLY A 57 -6.93 -6.01 -31.15
CA GLY A 57 -6.33 -5.04 -32.07
C GLY A 57 -6.43 -3.58 -31.63
N MET A 58 -7.14 -3.26 -30.56
CA MET A 58 -7.25 -1.89 -30.03
C MET A 58 -5.98 -1.49 -29.30
N GLU A 59 -5.50 -0.27 -29.55
CA GLU A 59 -4.44 0.34 -28.73
C GLU A 59 -5.03 0.87 -27.43
N VAL A 60 -4.32 0.62 -26.32
CA VAL A 60 -4.67 1.07 -24.99
C VAL A 60 -3.50 1.82 -24.33
N LYS A 61 -3.82 2.82 -23.53
CA LYS A 61 -2.83 3.60 -22.78
C LYS A 61 -2.73 3.09 -21.33
N ALA A 62 -1.57 3.27 -20.71
CA ALA A 62 -1.44 2.99 -19.29
C ALA A 62 -2.48 3.76 -18.47
N GLY A 63 -3.15 3.07 -17.54
CA GLY A 63 -4.25 3.63 -16.73
C GLY A 63 -5.63 3.59 -17.37
N GLU A 64 -5.78 3.13 -18.61
CA GLU A 64 -7.07 3.02 -19.29
C GLU A 64 -7.88 1.83 -18.74
N LEU A 65 -9.19 2.03 -18.54
CA LEU A 65 -10.09 0.99 -18.04
C LEU A 65 -10.35 -0.04 -19.14
N LEU A 66 -10.05 -1.29 -18.84
CA LEU A 66 -10.17 -2.41 -19.79
C LEU A 66 -11.46 -3.21 -19.58
N VAL A 67 -11.69 -3.63 -18.32
CA VAL A 67 -12.82 -4.49 -17.96
C VAL A 67 -13.39 -4.02 -16.62
N GLU A 68 -14.71 -3.84 -16.58
CA GLU A 68 -15.46 -3.64 -15.35
C GLU A 68 -15.97 -4.97 -14.81
N LEU A 69 -15.68 -5.23 -13.56
CA LEU A 69 -16.03 -6.45 -12.87
C LEU A 69 -16.82 -6.13 -11.60
N THR A 70 -17.74 -7.01 -11.24
CA THR A 70 -18.50 -6.91 -9.99
C THR A 70 -18.54 -8.27 -9.29
N SER A 71 -18.58 -8.25 -7.96
CA SER A 71 -18.73 -9.45 -7.14
C SER A 71 -19.85 -9.22 -6.14
N GLU A 72 -20.96 -9.95 -6.30
CA GLU A 72 -22.10 -9.87 -5.40
C GLU A 72 -21.72 -10.30 -3.98
N GLU A 73 -20.90 -11.33 -3.83
CA GLU A 73 -20.39 -11.81 -2.56
C GLU A 73 -19.69 -10.68 -1.79
N LEU A 74 -18.77 -9.97 -2.47
CA LEU A 74 -18.01 -8.88 -1.88
C LEU A 74 -18.93 -7.70 -1.49
N GLU A 75 -19.96 -7.40 -2.28
CA GLU A 75 -20.93 -6.36 -1.95
C GLU A 75 -21.79 -6.71 -0.74
N ILE A 76 -22.19 -7.98 -0.62
CA ILE A 76 -22.92 -8.49 0.55
C ILE A 76 -22.02 -8.39 1.80
N ASP A 77 -20.77 -8.79 1.73
CA ASP A 77 -19.84 -8.75 2.86
C ASP A 77 -19.57 -7.31 3.32
N ILE A 78 -19.35 -6.40 2.39
CA ILE A 78 -19.20 -4.96 2.68
C ILE A 78 -20.47 -4.43 3.39
N THR A 79 -21.64 -4.80 2.88
CA THR A 79 -22.91 -4.34 3.45
C THR A 79 -23.14 -4.91 4.86
N LYS A 80 -22.88 -6.20 5.07
CA LYS A 80 -22.95 -6.84 6.39
C LYS A 80 -22.03 -6.16 7.40
N LEU A 81 -20.78 -5.93 7.00
CA LEU A 81 -19.78 -5.35 7.88
C LEU A 81 -20.11 -3.88 8.23
N ARG A 82 -20.60 -3.10 7.28
CA ARG A 82 -21.12 -1.73 7.53
C ARG A 82 -22.25 -1.72 8.54
N ASN A 83 -23.21 -2.65 8.41
CA ASN A 83 -24.30 -2.77 9.34
C ASN A 83 -23.81 -3.15 10.75
N GLN A 84 -22.87 -4.08 10.85
CA GLN A 84 -22.27 -4.47 12.14
C GLN A 84 -21.56 -3.29 12.81
N ILE A 85 -20.76 -2.52 12.06
CA ILE A 85 -20.08 -1.31 12.54
C ILE A 85 -21.10 -0.30 13.06
N THR A 86 -22.20 -0.09 12.32
CA THR A 86 -23.26 0.85 12.70
C THR A 86 -23.92 0.44 14.01
N ILE A 87 -24.25 -0.85 14.15
CA ILE A 87 -24.85 -1.40 15.39
C ILE A 87 -23.90 -1.20 16.58
N ARG A 88 -22.61 -1.53 16.43
CA ARG A 88 -21.63 -1.37 17.51
C ARG A 88 -21.38 0.09 17.89
N LYS A 89 -21.37 1.00 16.93
CA LYS A 89 -21.29 2.45 17.20
C LYS A 89 -22.50 2.94 18.00
N SER A 90 -23.70 2.47 17.65
CA SER A 90 -24.91 2.79 18.40
C SER A 90 -24.88 2.25 19.82
N GLU A 91 -24.47 1.00 20.01
CA GLU A 91 -24.30 0.35 21.32
C GLU A 91 -23.29 1.11 22.19
N ARG A 92 -22.13 1.49 21.64
CA ARG A 92 -21.15 2.32 22.34
C ARG A 92 -21.73 3.66 22.77
N ALA A 93 -22.48 4.33 21.88
CA ALA A 93 -23.09 5.62 22.17
C ALA A 93 -24.17 5.51 23.26
N GLU A 94 -24.95 4.44 23.24
CA GLU A 94 -25.97 4.16 24.27
C GLU A 94 -25.32 3.87 25.63
N LYS A 95 -24.32 3.01 25.69
CA LYS A 95 -23.56 2.75 26.93
C LYS A 95 -22.96 4.05 27.49
N ALA A 96 -22.35 4.89 26.67
CA ALA A 96 -21.81 6.18 27.12
C ALA A 96 -22.89 7.10 27.73
N LYS A 97 -24.10 7.09 27.19
CA LYS A 97 -25.27 7.82 27.76
C LYS A 97 -25.70 7.22 29.11
N LEU A 98 -25.77 5.90 29.21
CA LEU A 98 -26.17 5.22 30.46
C LEU A 98 -25.16 5.53 31.58
N VAL A 99 -23.89 5.47 31.33
CA VAL A 99 -22.84 5.82 32.31
C VAL A 99 -22.97 7.26 32.79
N ASN A 100 -23.22 8.21 31.88
CA ASN A 100 -23.44 9.60 32.28
C ASN A 100 -24.70 9.78 33.10
N ALA A 101 -25.77 9.06 32.78
CA ALA A 101 -26.99 9.07 33.54
C ALA A 101 -26.78 8.49 34.96
N GLU A 102 -26.06 7.39 35.08
CA GLU A 102 -25.70 6.76 36.35
C GLU A 102 -24.86 7.70 37.25
N ILE A 103 -23.82 8.32 36.69
CA ILE A 103 -23.02 9.31 37.41
C ILE A 103 -23.87 10.48 37.89
N SER A 104 -24.81 10.95 37.06
CA SER A 104 -25.74 12.03 37.44
C SER A 104 -26.68 11.62 38.56
N TYR A 105 -27.19 10.39 38.52
CA TYR A 105 -28.03 9.83 39.59
C TYR A 105 -27.25 9.73 40.91
N ILE A 106 -26.04 9.18 40.90
CA ILE A 106 -25.19 9.08 42.09
C ILE A 106 -24.90 10.46 42.69
N LYS A 107 -24.58 11.46 41.86
CA LYS A 107 -24.36 12.85 42.29
C LYS A 107 -25.63 13.45 42.92
N ALA A 108 -26.79 13.24 42.33
CA ALA A 108 -28.05 13.76 42.85
C ALA A 108 -28.40 13.14 44.20
N GLN A 109 -28.24 11.82 44.36
CA GLN A 109 -28.50 11.10 45.58
C GLN A 109 -27.64 11.59 46.76
N VAL A 110 -26.34 11.68 46.53
CA VAL A 110 -25.38 12.16 47.56
C VAL A 110 -25.54 13.66 47.79
N GLY A 111 -25.97 14.43 46.78
CA GLY A 111 -26.25 15.86 46.91
C GLY A 111 -27.31 16.14 47.96
N ILE A 112 -28.39 15.33 48.06
CA ILE A 112 -29.40 15.46 49.07
C ILE A 112 -28.83 15.23 50.50
N ASP A 113 -27.98 14.20 50.66
CA ASP A 113 -27.33 13.92 51.94
C ASP A 113 -26.41 15.05 52.38
N LEU A 114 -25.68 15.65 51.43
CA LEU A 114 -24.80 16.78 51.67
C LEU A 114 -25.57 18.05 52.07
N GLU A 115 -26.68 18.34 51.39
CA GLU A 115 -27.55 19.49 51.72
C GLU A 115 -28.14 19.35 53.16
N GLU A 116 -28.54 18.12 53.58
CA GLU A 116 -28.99 17.87 54.92
C GLU A 116 -27.88 18.10 55.95
N LEU A 117 -26.67 17.67 55.68
CA LEU A 117 -25.50 17.92 56.53
C LEU A 117 -25.14 19.42 56.62
N ASP A 118 -25.26 20.15 55.51
CA ASP A 118 -25.02 21.58 55.46
C ASP A 118 -26.08 22.35 56.27
N ALA A 119 -27.33 21.99 56.15
CA ALA A 119 -28.39 22.55 56.97
C ALA A 119 -28.15 22.35 58.48
N LYS A 120 -27.73 21.14 58.89
CA LYS A 120 -27.42 20.84 60.30
C LYS A 120 -26.18 21.64 60.81
N ILE A 121 -25.16 21.79 59.96
CA ILE A 121 -24.01 22.60 60.28
C ILE A 121 -24.38 24.07 60.46
N LEU A 122 -25.17 24.61 59.53
CA LEU A 122 -25.60 26.02 59.60
C LEU A 122 -26.47 26.28 60.82
N GLU A 123 -27.37 25.38 61.17
CA GLU A 123 -28.19 25.45 62.38
C GLU A 123 -27.33 25.57 63.63
N MET A 124 -26.37 24.67 63.79
CA MET A 124 -25.44 24.64 64.94
C MET A 124 -24.51 25.84 65.00
N GLU A 125 -24.06 26.34 63.84
CA GLU A 125 -23.22 27.55 63.73
C GLU A 125 -24.03 28.79 64.18
N SER A 126 -25.36 28.84 63.81
CA SER A 126 -26.24 29.96 64.23
C SER A 126 -26.54 29.90 65.72
N GLU A 127 -26.79 28.70 66.28
CA GLU A 127 -26.95 28.53 67.75
C GLU A 127 -25.68 28.93 68.53
N MET A 128 -24.49 28.55 68.01
CA MET A 128 -23.22 28.90 68.63
C MET A 128 -23.03 30.43 68.64
N LYS A 129 -23.30 31.12 67.53
CA LYS A 129 -23.23 32.59 67.45
C LYS A 129 -24.19 33.29 68.40
N MET A 130 -25.41 32.75 68.52
CA MET A 130 -26.43 33.28 69.45
C MET A 130 -25.97 33.13 70.90
N ASN A 131 -25.44 31.97 71.27
CA ASN A 131 -24.93 31.72 72.60
C ASN A 131 -23.72 32.61 72.94
N GLU A 132 -22.79 32.83 71.97
CA GLU A 132 -21.66 33.75 72.10
C GLU A 132 -22.14 35.21 72.30
N GLY A 133 -23.22 35.60 71.58
CA GLY A 133 -23.83 36.93 71.76
C GLY A 133 -24.39 37.14 73.16
N ILE A 134 -25.14 36.14 73.67
CA ILE A 134 -25.71 36.18 75.02
C ILE A 134 -24.61 36.21 76.10
N THR A 135 -23.57 35.39 75.95
CA THR A 135 -22.43 35.32 76.89
C THR A 135 -21.66 36.66 76.94
N LYS A 136 -21.49 37.33 75.80
CA LYS A 136 -20.86 38.67 75.77
C LYS A 136 -21.73 39.76 76.43
N GLU A 137 -23.04 39.68 76.29
CA GLU A 137 -23.97 40.67 76.88
C GLU A 137 -24.05 40.53 78.41
N PHE A 138 -23.90 39.34 78.96
CA PHE A 138 -23.90 39.09 80.40
C PHE A 138 -22.53 39.16 81.05
N SER A 139 -21.47 39.64 80.35
CA SER A 139 -20.10 39.83 80.90
C SER A 139 -19.50 38.58 81.60
N ILE A 140 -19.92 37.37 81.18
CA ILE A 140 -19.32 36.15 81.65
C ILE A 140 -18.08 35.92 80.79
N GLU A 141 -16.91 35.84 81.44
CA GLU A 141 -15.68 35.42 80.78
C GLU A 141 -15.78 33.95 80.39
N ALA A 142 -16.51 33.69 79.32
CA ALA A 142 -16.42 32.39 78.62
C ALA A 142 -15.24 32.48 77.68
N SER A 143 -14.16 31.84 78.04
CA SER A 143 -13.10 31.54 77.06
C SER A 143 -13.76 30.92 75.83
N ALA A 144 -13.59 31.56 74.66
CA ALA A 144 -13.92 30.97 73.36
C ALA A 144 -12.99 29.78 73.13
N ASP A 145 -13.19 28.71 73.90
CA ASP A 145 -12.36 27.54 73.85
C ASP A 145 -12.79 26.69 72.64
N ALA A 146 -11.86 26.44 71.75
CA ALA A 146 -12.03 25.53 70.62
C ALA A 146 -12.46 24.08 71.05
N SER A 147 -12.60 23.85 72.31
CA SER A 147 -13.10 22.65 73.00
C SER A 147 -14.54 22.69 73.38
N SER A 148 -15.32 23.73 72.99
CA SER A 148 -16.75 23.78 73.23
C SER A 148 -17.42 22.51 72.63
N PRO A 149 -18.33 21.84 73.39
CA PRO A 149 -19.05 20.66 72.86
C PRO A 149 -19.72 20.91 71.53
N MET A 150 -20.17 22.15 71.24
CA MET A 150 -20.80 22.55 70.01
C MET A 150 -19.79 22.68 68.87
N ALA A 151 -18.60 23.27 69.11
CA ALA A 151 -17.52 23.34 68.13
C ALA A 151 -17.00 21.94 67.74
N VAL A 152 -16.91 21.01 68.69
CA VAL A 152 -16.55 19.61 68.45
C VAL A 152 -17.59 18.92 67.54
N ARG A 153 -18.91 19.20 67.78
CA ARG A 153 -19.99 18.64 66.99
C ARG A 153 -20.01 19.16 65.55
N ILE A 154 -19.83 20.46 65.35
CA ILE A 154 -19.70 21.07 64.05
C ILE A 154 -18.52 20.47 63.30
N ARG A 155 -17.33 20.32 63.89
CA ARG A 155 -16.16 19.68 63.29
C ARG A 155 -16.44 18.22 62.91
N SER A 156 -17.16 17.47 63.77
CA SER A 156 -17.55 16.11 63.46
C SER A 156 -18.47 16.03 62.26
N LEU A 157 -19.46 16.93 62.08
CA LEU A 157 -20.33 16.99 60.93
C LEU A 157 -19.59 17.40 59.66
N GLN A 158 -18.64 18.35 59.80
CA GLN A 158 -17.77 18.73 58.67
C GLN A 158 -16.91 17.56 58.22
N GLN A 159 -16.35 16.78 59.14
CA GLN A 159 -15.57 15.57 58.83
C GLN A 159 -16.50 14.51 58.19
N GLN A 160 -17.72 14.33 58.63
CA GLN A 160 -18.68 13.43 58.03
C GLN A 160 -19.03 13.86 56.60
N LYS A 161 -19.25 15.15 56.38
CA LYS A 161 -19.46 15.72 55.03
C LYS A 161 -18.28 15.40 54.11
N GLN A 162 -17.06 15.65 54.61
CA GLN A 162 -15.83 15.36 53.82
C GLN A 162 -15.75 13.87 53.42
N LYS A 163 -16.02 12.96 54.35
CA LYS A 163 -16.07 11.52 54.07
C LYS A 163 -17.11 11.13 53.03
N HIS A 164 -18.30 11.78 53.04
CA HIS A 164 -19.33 11.56 52.01
C HIS A 164 -18.85 12.00 50.63
N ILE A 165 -18.15 13.14 50.55
CA ILE A 165 -17.57 13.64 49.30
C ILE A 165 -16.48 12.68 48.78
N GLU A 166 -15.61 12.19 49.67
CA GLU A 166 -14.59 11.21 49.29
C GLU A 166 -15.19 9.89 48.78
N ALA A 167 -16.19 9.36 49.48
CA ALA A 167 -16.90 8.16 49.08
C ALA A 167 -17.61 8.34 47.73
N LEU A 168 -18.21 9.52 47.48
CA LEU A 168 -18.82 9.88 46.21
C LEU A 168 -17.78 9.85 45.08
N ASN A 169 -16.62 10.49 45.29
CA ASN A 169 -15.59 10.56 44.30
C ASN A 169 -15.04 9.17 43.94
N ILE A 170 -14.83 8.30 44.94
CA ILE A 170 -14.41 6.91 44.75
C ILE A 170 -15.46 6.18 43.91
N LYS A 171 -16.74 6.27 44.27
CA LYS A 171 -17.81 5.59 43.54
C LYS A 171 -17.98 6.06 42.10
N ILE A 172 -17.79 7.37 41.83
CA ILE A 172 -17.78 7.92 40.46
C ILE A 172 -16.60 7.40 39.68
N GLU A 173 -15.42 7.33 40.32
CA GLU A 173 -14.24 6.86 39.65
C GLU A 173 -14.33 5.36 39.31
N ASP A 174 -14.85 4.54 40.19
CA ASP A 174 -15.10 3.11 39.94
C ASP A 174 -16.03 2.91 38.73
N VAL A 175 -17.18 3.62 38.68
CA VAL A 175 -18.11 3.56 37.55
C VAL A 175 -17.45 4.00 36.25
N LYS A 176 -16.64 5.06 36.30
CA LYS A 176 -15.91 5.52 35.11
C LYS A 176 -14.87 4.49 34.67
N GLN A 177 -14.11 3.91 35.56
CA GLN A 177 -13.06 2.96 35.23
C GLN A 177 -13.62 1.68 34.62
N GLU A 178 -14.69 1.12 35.19
CA GLU A 178 -15.40 -0.04 34.65
C GLU A 178 -15.94 0.25 33.23
N SER A 179 -16.65 1.36 33.08
CA SER A 179 -17.23 1.74 31.79
C SER A 179 -16.16 2.12 30.76
N THR A 180 -15.05 2.73 31.16
CA THR A 180 -13.95 3.07 30.23
C THR A 180 -13.38 1.81 29.60
N THR A 181 -13.19 0.74 30.38
CA THR A 181 -12.68 -0.53 29.88
C THR A 181 -13.62 -1.14 28.84
N GLU A 182 -14.94 -1.15 29.12
CA GLU A 182 -15.93 -1.67 28.18
C GLU A 182 -16.05 -0.82 26.90
N LEU A 183 -16.08 0.51 27.05
CA LEU A 183 -16.14 1.43 25.90
C LEU A 183 -14.88 1.31 25.03
N GLN A 184 -13.72 1.09 25.63
CA GLN A 184 -12.46 0.88 24.91
C GLN A 184 -12.46 -0.45 24.15
N LEU A 185 -13.05 -1.50 24.73
CA LEU A 185 -13.21 -2.79 24.06
C LEU A 185 -14.09 -2.65 22.80
N LEU A 186 -15.24 -1.97 22.93
CA LEU A 186 -16.13 -1.69 21.81
C LEU A 186 -15.43 -0.85 20.72
N GLU A 187 -14.67 0.17 21.12
CA GLU A 187 -13.89 1.01 20.20
C GLU A 187 -12.86 0.20 19.42
N ASN A 188 -12.09 -0.66 20.12
CA ASN A 188 -11.11 -1.52 19.48
C ASN A 188 -11.76 -2.47 18.46
N GLN A 189 -12.95 -2.99 18.78
CA GLN A 189 -13.70 -3.85 17.87
C GLN A 189 -14.21 -3.09 16.64
N ILE A 190 -14.69 -1.85 16.82
CA ILE A 190 -15.10 -0.97 15.73
C ILE A 190 -13.92 -0.68 14.81
N ASN A 191 -12.78 -0.30 15.36
CA ASN A 191 -11.57 0.01 14.60
C ASN A 191 -11.05 -1.20 13.79
N LEU A 192 -11.15 -2.40 14.37
CA LEU A 192 -10.80 -3.64 13.65
C LEU A 192 -11.71 -3.83 12.44
N TRP A 193 -13.03 -3.73 12.63
CA TRP A 193 -14.00 -3.88 11.55
C TRP A 193 -13.93 -2.77 10.50
N GLU A 194 -13.63 -1.53 10.88
CA GLU A 194 -13.38 -0.44 9.93
C GLU A 194 -12.14 -0.71 9.06
N SER A 195 -11.10 -1.29 9.65
CA SER A 195 -9.89 -1.71 8.91
C SER A 195 -10.21 -2.84 7.93
N GLU A 196 -11.02 -3.81 8.33
CA GLU A 196 -11.49 -4.89 7.48
C GLU A 196 -12.40 -4.37 6.35
N LEU A 197 -13.32 -3.44 6.66
CA LEU A 197 -14.17 -2.79 5.66
C LEU A 197 -13.33 -2.08 4.60
N LYS A 198 -12.32 -1.33 5.01
CA LYS A 198 -11.39 -0.67 4.09
C LYS A 198 -10.66 -1.65 3.19
N LEU A 199 -10.27 -2.82 3.71
CA LEU A 199 -9.66 -3.89 2.91
C LEU A 199 -10.63 -4.42 1.85
N LEU A 200 -11.88 -4.71 2.24
CA LEU A 200 -12.91 -5.17 1.30
C LEU A 200 -13.24 -4.13 0.23
N GLU A 201 -13.33 -2.86 0.58
CA GLU A 201 -13.53 -1.75 -0.37
C GLU A 201 -12.36 -1.60 -1.34
N THR A 202 -11.12 -1.78 -0.87
CA THR A 202 -9.94 -1.82 -1.73
C THR A 202 -9.98 -3.01 -2.68
N GLN A 203 -10.38 -4.19 -2.19
CA GLN A 203 -10.57 -5.37 -3.05
C GLN A 203 -11.65 -5.12 -4.11
N LYS A 204 -12.75 -4.45 -3.75
CA LYS A 204 -13.81 -4.07 -4.70
C LYS A 204 -13.29 -3.11 -5.78
N SER A 205 -12.48 -2.11 -5.40
CA SER A 205 -11.89 -1.19 -6.39
C SER A 205 -10.92 -1.88 -7.33
N ASN A 206 -10.17 -2.87 -6.83
CA ASN A 206 -9.19 -3.64 -7.60
C ASN A 206 -9.82 -4.69 -8.53
N LEU A 207 -11.14 -4.91 -8.44
CA LEU A 207 -11.83 -5.76 -9.41
C LEU A 207 -11.74 -5.16 -10.80
N ASN A 208 -11.96 -3.86 -10.97
CA ASN A 208 -11.83 -3.20 -12.25
C ASN A 208 -10.38 -3.28 -12.73
N LYS A 209 -10.19 -3.70 -13.97
CA LYS A 209 -8.86 -3.91 -14.54
C LYS A 209 -8.50 -2.77 -15.46
N TYR A 210 -7.35 -2.20 -15.20
CA TYR A 210 -6.77 -1.09 -15.95
C TYR A 210 -5.48 -1.57 -16.64
N ALA A 211 -5.14 -0.94 -17.77
CA ALA A 211 -3.89 -1.21 -18.46
C ALA A 211 -2.71 -0.74 -17.59
N THR A 212 -1.77 -1.62 -17.32
CA THR A 212 -0.54 -1.28 -16.56
C THR A 212 0.52 -0.61 -17.44
N ALA A 213 0.48 -0.86 -18.76
CA ALA A 213 1.35 -0.26 -19.75
C ALA A 213 0.57 0.01 -21.03
N SER A 214 1.05 0.95 -21.85
CA SER A 214 0.49 1.18 -23.19
C SER A 214 0.85 0.02 -24.09
N GLY A 215 -0.10 -0.40 -24.93
CA GLY A 215 0.09 -1.55 -25.82
C GLY A 215 -1.10 -1.80 -26.73
N VAL A 216 -1.06 -2.93 -27.42
CA VAL A 216 -2.15 -3.42 -28.28
C VAL A 216 -2.77 -4.64 -27.64
N VAL A 217 -4.09 -4.66 -27.54
CA VAL A 217 -4.86 -5.82 -27.06
C VAL A 217 -4.72 -6.96 -28.07
N LYS A 218 -4.11 -8.06 -27.64
CA LYS A 218 -3.92 -9.26 -28.48
C LYS A 218 -5.17 -10.13 -28.49
N ASN A 219 -5.60 -10.52 -27.30
CA ASN A 219 -6.76 -11.41 -27.11
C ASN A 219 -7.62 -10.93 -25.95
N VAL A 220 -8.93 -11.14 -26.08
CA VAL A 220 -9.91 -10.99 -24.99
C VAL A 220 -10.58 -12.34 -24.80
N TYR A 221 -10.48 -12.90 -23.60
CA TYR A 221 -10.93 -14.27 -23.29
C TYR A 221 -12.31 -14.34 -22.67
N VAL A 222 -12.87 -13.20 -22.28
CA VAL A 222 -14.13 -13.10 -21.53
C VAL A 222 -15.18 -12.28 -22.28
N LYS A 223 -16.45 -12.46 -21.91
CA LYS A 223 -17.60 -11.72 -22.48
C LYS A 223 -18.36 -11.01 -21.37
N ALA A 224 -19.04 -9.92 -21.73
CA ALA A 224 -19.95 -9.24 -20.81
C ALA A 224 -21.08 -10.20 -20.39
N GLY A 225 -21.38 -10.22 -19.07
CA GLY A 225 -22.35 -11.15 -18.47
C GLY A 225 -21.75 -12.52 -18.11
N GLU A 226 -20.49 -12.77 -18.36
CA GLU A 226 -19.81 -14.03 -18.02
C GLU A 226 -19.28 -14.00 -16.57
N GLN A 227 -19.47 -15.11 -15.86
CA GLN A 227 -18.85 -15.30 -14.55
C GLN A 227 -17.46 -15.92 -14.72
N VAL A 228 -16.47 -15.27 -14.12
CA VAL A 228 -15.07 -15.63 -14.26
C VAL A 228 -14.55 -16.15 -12.92
N GLU A 229 -13.84 -17.24 -12.96
CA GLU A 229 -13.20 -17.84 -11.77
C GLU A 229 -11.91 -17.12 -11.37
N SER A 230 -11.52 -17.31 -10.12
CA SER A 230 -10.25 -16.76 -9.59
C SER A 230 -9.06 -17.20 -10.43
N PHE A 231 -8.10 -16.30 -10.62
CA PHE A 231 -6.86 -16.50 -11.39
C PHE A 231 -7.01 -16.75 -12.89
N SER A 232 -8.23 -16.62 -13.43
CA SER A 232 -8.47 -16.71 -14.87
C SER A 232 -7.87 -15.52 -15.60
N SER A 233 -7.39 -15.75 -16.83
CA SER A 233 -6.91 -14.68 -17.71
C SER A 233 -8.09 -14.00 -18.38
N LEU A 234 -8.20 -12.68 -18.26
CA LEU A 234 -9.25 -11.88 -18.87
C LEU A 234 -8.88 -11.45 -20.29
N LEU A 235 -7.64 -11.00 -20.45
CA LEU A 235 -7.13 -10.48 -21.71
C LEU A 235 -5.60 -10.51 -21.72
N GLU A 236 -5.04 -10.28 -22.89
CA GLU A 236 -3.60 -10.25 -23.16
C GLU A 236 -3.24 -8.99 -23.94
N ILE A 237 -2.21 -8.29 -23.47
CA ILE A 237 -1.73 -7.04 -24.08
C ILE A 237 -0.27 -7.22 -24.46
N ASN A 238 0.04 -6.81 -25.69
CA ASN A 238 1.41 -6.67 -26.18
C ASN A 238 1.81 -5.19 -26.05
N PRO A 239 2.84 -4.86 -25.26
CA PRO A 239 3.41 -3.51 -25.27
C PRO A 239 3.80 -3.09 -26.69
N LEU A 240 3.71 -1.79 -26.99
CA LEU A 240 4.01 -1.24 -28.32
C LEU A 240 5.48 -1.46 -28.71
N HIS A 241 6.36 -1.36 -27.74
CA HIS A 241 7.81 -1.49 -27.94
C HIS A 241 8.39 -2.57 -27.04
N PRO A 242 9.35 -3.35 -27.55
CA PRO A 242 10.04 -4.36 -26.76
C PRO A 242 10.89 -3.69 -25.67
N THR A 243 10.93 -4.33 -24.51
CA THR A 243 11.77 -3.91 -23.38
C THR A 243 12.94 -4.87 -23.14
N THR A 244 12.96 -5.99 -23.84
CA THR A 244 13.97 -7.02 -23.70
C THR A 244 14.50 -7.45 -25.05
N VAL A 245 15.81 -7.67 -25.13
CA VAL A 245 16.46 -8.28 -26.30
C VAL A 245 17.06 -9.60 -25.88
N VAL A 246 16.74 -10.66 -26.59
CA VAL A 246 17.38 -11.96 -26.43
C VAL A 246 18.47 -12.11 -27.49
N ALA A 247 19.71 -11.95 -27.04
CA ALA A 247 20.89 -12.17 -27.86
C ALA A 247 21.34 -13.63 -27.80
N TYR A 248 21.99 -14.11 -28.87
CA TYR A 248 22.50 -15.46 -28.97
C TYR A 248 24.02 -15.43 -29.17
N LEU A 249 24.74 -15.91 -28.16
CA LEU A 249 26.21 -16.04 -28.23
C LEU A 249 26.59 -17.39 -28.78
N ILE A 250 27.29 -17.39 -29.90
CA ILE A 250 27.80 -18.59 -30.58
C ILE A 250 29.27 -18.77 -30.25
N GLY A 251 29.68 -19.93 -29.76
CA GLY A 251 31.07 -20.29 -29.49
C GLY A 251 31.60 -19.68 -28.16
N LYS A 252 32.94 -19.47 -28.07
CA LYS A 252 33.65 -19.01 -26.85
C LYS A 252 33.40 -17.53 -26.47
N LYS A 253 32.40 -16.88 -27.01
CA LYS A 253 32.13 -15.44 -26.81
C LYS A 253 31.48 -15.10 -25.46
N SER A 254 31.13 -16.09 -24.64
CA SER A 254 30.46 -15.89 -23.37
C SER A 254 31.26 -15.08 -22.34
N THR A 255 32.57 -14.97 -22.49
CA THR A 255 33.42 -14.25 -21.51
C THR A 255 33.47 -12.73 -21.71
N GLN A 256 32.89 -12.21 -22.78
CA GLN A 256 32.95 -10.77 -23.10
C GLN A 256 31.72 -9.97 -22.61
N PHE A 257 30.64 -10.65 -22.29
CA PHE A 257 29.41 -10.06 -21.87
C PHE A 257 29.22 -10.34 -20.35
N ASN A 258 29.54 -9.39 -19.51
CA ASN A 258 29.28 -9.51 -18.06
C ASN A 258 27.92 -8.91 -17.71
N ILE A 259 27.24 -9.48 -16.72
CA ILE A 259 26.00 -8.90 -16.17
C ILE A 259 26.29 -7.48 -15.68
N GLY A 260 25.38 -6.54 -15.96
CA GLY A 260 25.54 -5.12 -15.67
C GLY A 260 26.33 -4.34 -16.74
N LYS A 261 26.84 -5.01 -17.79
CA LYS A 261 27.55 -4.31 -18.88
C LYS A 261 26.56 -3.62 -19.80
N ILE A 262 26.82 -2.36 -20.13
CA ILE A 262 26.07 -1.60 -21.12
C ILE A 262 26.55 -1.99 -22.52
N VAL A 263 25.60 -2.30 -23.38
CA VAL A 263 25.81 -2.67 -24.78
C VAL A 263 24.94 -1.80 -25.68
N SER A 264 25.43 -1.56 -26.90
CA SER A 264 24.61 -0.86 -27.89
C SER A 264 23.80 -1.86 -28.71
N VAL A 265 22.50 -1.68 -28.69
CA VAL A 265 21.52 -2.46 -29.47
C VAL A 265 21.09 -1.61 -30.66
N SER A 266 21.21 -2.11 -31.88
CA SER A 266 20.79 -1.41 -33.11
C SER A 266 19.94 -2.32 -33.97
N SER A 267 18.99 -1.75 -34.73
CA SER A 267 18.24 -2.49 -35.73
C SER A 267 19.20 -3.10 -36.77
N TYR A 268 18.90 -4.35 -37.18
CA TYR A 268 19.71 -5.02 -38.19
C TYR A 268 19.62 -4.32 -39.57
N ASP A 269 18.43 -3.83 -39.90
CA ASP A 269 18.15 -3.21 -41.18
C ASP A 269 18.47 -1.68 -41.20
N GLN A 270 18.36 -1.03 -40.04
CA GLN A 270 18.55 0.40 -39.85
C GLN A 270 19.59 0.69 -38.77
N LEU A 271 20.86 0.59 -39.06
CA LEU A 271 22.00 0.77 -38.12
C LEU A 271 22.03 2.13 -37.42
N ARG A 272 21.26 3.12 -37.90
CA ARG A 272 21.16 4.46 -37.27
C ARG A 272 20.29 4.47 -35.99
N ASN A 273 19.36 3.53 -35.86
CA ASN A 273 18.54 3.40 -34.66
C ASN A 273 19.27 2.51 -33.66
N SER A 274 19.95 3.13 -32.70
CA SER A 274 20.66 2.41 -31.65
C SER A 274 20.23 2.91 -30.28
N VAL A 275 20.01 1.97 -29.39
CA VAL A 275 19.63 2.21 -27.99
C VAL A 275 20.65 1.52 -27.08
N GLN A 276 20.95 2.10 -25.94
CA GLN A 276 21.78 1.45 -24.93
C GLN A 276 20.91 0.49 -24.11
N GLY A 277 21.39 -0.74 -23.96
CA GLY A 277 20.77 -1.76 -23.13
C GLY A 277 21.77 -2.30 -22.11
N GLU A 278 21.24 -2.84 -21.02
CA GLU A 278 22.02 -3.45 -19.95
C GLU A 278 21.82 -4.97 -19.95
N ILE A 279 22.92 -5.72 -19.81
CA ILE A 279 22.88 -7.18 -19.71
C ILE A 279 22.37 -7.57 -18.32
N ILE A 280 21.16 -8.15 -18.27
CA ILE A 280 20.50 -8.53 -17.02
C ILE A 280 20.72 -10.01 -16.65
N GLY A 281 21.10 -10.86 -17.61
CA GLY A 281 21.30 -12.26 -17.29
C GLY A 281 21.64 -13.14 -18.48
N TYR A 282 21.90 -14.43 -18.16
CA TYR A 282 22.17 -15.49 -19.13
C TYR A 282 21.08 -16.55 -19.04
N GLY A 283 20.62 -17.00 -20.19
CA GLY A 283 19.74 -18.12 -20.32
C GLY A 283 20.46 -19.43 -20.64
N SER A 284 19.68 -20.45 -20.99
CA SER A 284 20.19 -21.74 -21.42
C SER A 284 20.78 -21.68 -22.83
N VAL A 285 21.57 -22.68 -23.17
CA VAL A 285 21.97 -22.92 -24.56
C VAL A 285 20.77 -23.47 -25.31
N SER A 286 20.33 -22.77 -26.33
CA SER A 286 19.14 -23.13 -27.13
C SER A 286 19.44 -23.09 -28.61
N LYS A 287 18.55 -23.70 -29.38
CA LYS A 287 18.57 -23.58 -30.84
C LYS A 287 18.30 -22.12 -31.23
N LEU A 288 19.10 -21.60 -32.18
CA LEU A 288 18.87 -20.25 -32.70
C LEU A 288 17.54 -20.20 -33.45
N PRO A 289 16.73 -19.16 -33.27
CA PRO A 289 15.57 -18.88 -34.11
C PRO A 289 15.98 -18.72 -35.57
N GLU A 290 15.11 -19.11 -36.49
CA GLU A 290 15.40 -19.09 -37.93
C GLU A 290 15.82 -17.71 -38.43
N ILE A 291 15.23 -16.64 -37.92
CA ILE A 291 15.54 -15.25 -38.27
C ILE A 291 17.01 -14.86 -37.92
N VAL A 292 17.60 -15.53 -36.95
CA VAL A 292 18.99 -15.26 -36.50
C VAL A 292 20.00 -16.17 -37.20
N GLN A 293 19.58 -17.28 -37.77
CA GLN A 293 20.45 -18.24 -38.45
C GLN A 293 20.95 -17.66 -39.76
N LYS A 294 22.27 -17.86 -40.03
CA LYS A 294 22.89 -17.48 -41.31
C LYS A 294 22.60 -18.43 -42.45
N SER A 295 22.21 -19.67 -42.13
CA SER A 295 21.90 -20.72 -43.10
C SER A 295 20.84 -21.67 -42.47
N THR A 296 19.84 -22.03 -43.23
CA THR A 296 18.78 -22.95 -42.83
C THR A 296 19.24 -24.43 -42.88
N ALA A 297 20.36 -24.71 -43.53
CA ALA A 297 20.87 -26.05 -43.72
C ALA A 297 21.46 -26.68 -42.43
N ASN A 298 21.99 -25.89 -41.51
CA ASN A 298 22.61 -26.34 -40.29
C ASN A 298 21.96 -25.68 -39.04
N GLN A 299 21.49 -26.48 -38.11
CA GLN A 299 20.99 -25.97 -36.84
C GLN A 299 22.16 -25.44 -36.00
N ALA A 300 22.14 -24.18 -35.67
CA ALA A 300 23.10 -23.58 -34.79
C ALA A 300 22.52 -23.44 -33.37
N PHE A 301 23.38 -23.57 -32.36
CA PHE A 301 23.03 -23.40 -30.93
C PHE A 301 23.83 -22.22 -30.39
N GLY A 302 23.22 -21.49 -29.47
CA GLY A 302 23.87 -20.38 -28.79
C GLY A 302 23.36 -20.21 -27.38
N GLN A 303 24.17 -19.65 -26.50
CA GLN A 303 23.75 -19.25 -25.18
C GLN A 303 22.92 -17.98 -25.29
N GLN A 304 21.75 -17.99 -24.64
CA GLN A 304 20.91 -16.79 -24.57
C GLN A 304 21.51 -15.78 -23.60
N VAL A 305 21.42 -14.52 -23.96
CA VAL A 305 21.75 -13.37 -23.10
C VAL A 305 20.58 -12.42 -23.14
N PHE A 306 20.07 -12.07 -21.98
CA PHE A 306 18.96 -11.14 -21.81
C PHE A 306 19.52 -9.73 -21.59
N ILE A 307 19.04 -8.80 -22.40
CA ILE A 307 19.44 -7.39 -22.38
C ILE A 307 18.17 -6.59 -22.19
N GLU A 308 18.14 -5.80 -21.14
CA GLU A 308 17.06 -4.83 -20.90
C GLU A 308 17.31 -3.57 -21.70
N ILE A 309 16.29 -3.09 -22.41
CA ILE A 309 16.33 -1.84 -23.18
C ILE A 309 15.24 -0.90 -22.71
N PRO A 310 15.44 0.44 -22.78
CA PRO A 310 14.42 1.41 -22.42
C PRO A 310 13.11 1.19 -23.22
N ALA A 311 11.96 1.43 -22.59
CA ALA A 311 10.65 1.33 -23.25
C ALA A 311 10.49 2.39 -24.37
N GLU A 312 11.16 3.51 -24.27
CA GLU A 312 11.21 4.55 -25.29
C GLU A 312 12.21 4.18 -26.40
N ASN A 313 11.86 3.18 -27.20
CA ASN A 313 12.64 2.76 -28.37
C ASN A 313 11.75 2.67 -29.61
N THR A 314 12.35 2.46 -30.77
CA THR A 314 11.67 2.37 -32.05
C THR A 314 11.66 0.96 -32.65
N PHE A 315 12.07 -0.03 -31.86
CA PHE A 315 12.09 -1.42 -32.30
C PHE A 315 10.67 -2.01 -32.36
N SER A 316 10.45 -2.87 -33.34
CA SER A 316 9.24 -3.68 -33.41
C SER A 316 9.42 -4.99 -32.64
N ASN A 317 8.31 -5.58 -32.23
CA ASN A 317 8.34 -6.91 -31.62
C ASN A 317 8.88 -7.93 -32.63
N GLU A 318 9.72 -8.87 -32.18
CA GLU A 318 10.43 -9.88 -32.99
C GLU A 318 11.41 -9.30 -34.02
N GLU A 319 11.76 -8.02 -33.91
CA GLU A 319 12.76 -7.40 -34.77
C GLU A 319 14.14 -7.97 -34.53
N LYS A 320 14.87 -8.24 -35.62
CA LYS A 320 16.29 -8.65 -35.57
C LYS A 320 17.18 -7.46 -35.25
N VAL A 321 18.01 -7.61 -34.21
CA VAL A 321 18.91 -6.55 -33.74
C VAL A 321 20.34 -7.02 -33.65
N LEU A 322 21.25 -6.05 -33.76
CA LEU A 322 22.69 -6.22 -33.58
C LEU A 322 23.13 -5.64 -32.24
N ILE A 323 23.92 -6.41 -31.49
CA ILE A 323 24.47 -6.05 -30.18
C ILE A 323 25.99 -5.85 -30.34
N ARG A 324 26.48 -4.73 -29.84
CA ARG A 324 27.89 -4.32 -29.87
C ARG A 324 28.39 -3.88 -28.51
#